data_1dd6604891f20891f29e4c95e79f06f5
#
_entry.id   1dd6604891f20891f29e4c95e79f06f5
#
_cell.length_a   1.000
_cell.length_b   1.000
_cell.length_c   1.000
_cell.angle_alpha   90.00
_cell.angle_beta   90.00
_cell.angle_gamma   90.00
#
_symmetry.space_group_name_H-M   'P 1'
#
loop_
_entity.id
_entity.type
_entity.pdbx_description
1 polymer ?
#
loop_
_entity_poly.entity_id
_entity_poly.type
_entity_poly.pdbx_seq_one_letter_code
_entity_poly.pdbx_strand_id
1 'polypeptide(L)'
;MALEQPVDVVVIGGGVAGLSAALGARRAGARVLLLERNACLGYGATGRNAGILSAGINMSLAHLPPGGPEAAFWPETTRVLLSLVDEAARPGALLSARLTGAISLAESARAARNLAQEARARVNAGLRAEVWTAAQVAEATGERLNTQGVVAALWLPDEGRIQPLTLLAHLARQARAEGVLMCGRAPMERCQEVRHGRAGHRWQLTLASGAVVCARGLISAVGPVVQANARIYALAFSADLPADFPLFWDASPYTYADFRPGNGRLTVSGGRYGRAGVTRRDAVYHARLAAAARRWLPELAGKQPAYAWAVDLAVAADMVPRLRDIGDVAPGVAIEGLGALGVLPGIILGQRAGALVADKIVKA
;
A
#
# COMPACT_ATOMS: atom_id res chain seq x y z
N MET A 1 24.81 16.50 -13.10
CA MET A 1 25.37 15.16 -13.27
C MET A 1 24.96 14.71 -14.67
N ALA A 2 25.89 14.71 -15.62
CA ALA A 2 25.63 14.11 -16.93
C ALA A 2 25.60 12.59 -16.73
N LEU A 3 24.52 11.92 -17.12
CA LEU A 3 24.48 10.47 -17.16
C LEU A 3 25.40 10.05 -18.32
N GLU A 4 26.51 9.43 -18.04
CA GLU A 4 27.50 8.96 -19.07
C GLU A 4 26.89 7.91 -20.02
N GLN A 5 25.77 7.31 -19.64
CA GLN A 5 25.06 6.34 -20.48
C GLN A 5 23.57 6.65 -20.56
N PRO A 6 22.93 6.40 -21.72
CA PRO A 6 21.49 6.59 -21.86
C PRO A 6 20.71 5.64 -20.95
N VAL A 7 19.61 6.14 -20.38
CA VAL A 7 18.68 5.39 -19.54
C VAL A 7 17.62 4.73 -20.41
N ASP A 8 17.30 3.47 -20.15
CA ASP A 8 16.23 2.79 -20.89
C ASP A 8 14.86 3.12 -20.30
N VAL A 9 14.73 3.06 -18.97
CA VAL A 9 13.46 3.33 -18.24
C VAL A 9 13.67 4.40 -17.18
N VAL A 10 12.82 5.40 -17.17
CA VAL A 10 12.67 6.33 -16.03
C VAL A 10 11.46 5.95 -15.20
N VAL A 11 11.64 5.87 -13.89
CA VAL A 11 10.56 5.68 -12.92
C VAL A 11 10.38 6.96 -12.12
N ILE A 12 9.16 7.50 -12.07
CA ILE A 12 8.82 8.68 -11.28
C ILE A 12 8.14 8.27 -9.99
N GLY A 13 8.75 8.63 -8.85
CA GLY A 13 8.27 8.36 -7.51
C GLY A 13 9.02 7.26 -6.79
N GLY A 14 9.61 7.60 -5.63
CA GLY A 14 10.42 6.73 -4.80
C GLY A 14 9.64 6.04 -3.67
N GLY A 15 8.37 5.72 -3.89
CA GLY A 15 7.56 4.90 -2.99
C GLY A 15 7.71 3.40 -3.26
N VAL A 16 6.92 2.57 -2.53
CA VAL A 16 6.93 1.11 -2.68
C VAL A 16 6.65 0.68 -4.12
N ALA A 17 5.68 1.28 -4.77
CA ALA A 17 5.33 0.94 -6.16
C ALA A 17 6.44 1.32 -7.14
N GLY A 18 7.06 2.50 -6.99
CA GLY A 18 8.15 2.94 -7.85
C GLY A 18 9.43 2.12 -7.68
N LEU A 19 9.81 1.80 -6.44
CA LEU A 19 10.95 0.91 -6.20
C LEU A 19 10.70 -0.49 -6.76
N SER A 20 9.49 -1.02 -6.62
CA SER A 20 9.12 -2.31 -7.20
C SER A 20 9.11 -2.27 -8.74
N ALA A 21 8.69 -1.14 -9.34
CA ALA A 21 8.75 -0.94 -10.78
C ALA A 21 10.20 -0.85 -11.29
N ALA A 22 11.05 -0.13 -10.57
CA ALA A 22 12.45 -0.04 -10.91
C ALA A 22 13.15 -1.41 -10.85
N LEU A 23 12.86 -2.21 -9.81
CA LEU A 23 13.34 -3.58 -9.69
C LEU A 23 12.82 -4.47 -10.82
N GLY A 24 11.52 -4.39 -11.13
CA GLY A 24 10.91 -5.17 -12.22
C GLY A 24 11.55 -4.86 -13.58
N ALA A 25 11.75 -3.58 -13.91
CA ALA A 25 12.40 -3.16 -15.14
C ALA A 25 13.89 -3.58 -15.17
N ARG A 26 14.58 -3.44 -14.04
CA ARG A 26 16.00 -3.83 -13.93
C ARG A 26 16.22 -5.33 -14.14
N ARG A 27 15.37 -6.16 -13.53
CA ARG A 27 15.38 -7.62 -13.67
C ARG A 27 15.02 -8.09 -15.09
N ALA A 28 14.26 -7.26 -15.82
CA ALA A 28 14.00 -7.45 -17.25
C ALA A 28 15.14 -6.90 -18.15
N GLY A 29 16.29 -6.51 -17.58
CA GLY A 29 17.49 -6.10 -18.31
C GLY A 29 17.62 -4.61 -18.61
N ALA A 30 16.65 -3.78 -18.25
CA ALA A 30 16.70 -2.35 -18.53
C ALA A 30 17.69 -1.59 -17.61
N ARG A 31 18.29 -0.51 -18.11
CA ARG A 31 18.99 0.49 -17.30
C ARG A 31 17.98 1.47 -16.75
N VAL A 32 17.86 1.55 -15.43
CA VAL A 32 16.77 2.25 -14.76
C VAL A 32 17.28 3.44 -13.96
N LEU A 33 16.60 4.59 -14.12
CA LEU A 33 16.72 5.76 -13.27
C LEU A 33 15.40 6.00 -12.54
N LEU A 34 15.43 6.02 -11.21
CA LEU A 34 14.31 6.41 -10.37
C LEU A 34 14.48 7.85 -9.90
N LEU A 35 13.46 8.68 -10.13
CA LEU A 35 13.38 10.07 -9.72
C LEU A 35 12.40 10.25 -8.56
N GLU A 36 12.88 10.83 -7.46
CA GLU A 36 12.04 11.24 -6.33
C GLU A 36 12.12 12.76 -6.12
N ARG A 37 10.97 13.41 -6.04
CA ARG A 37 10.92 14.88 -5.88
C ARG A 37 11.43 15.37 -4.52
N ASN A 38 11.27 14.56 -3.48
CA ASN A 38 11.69 14.87 -2.11
C ASN A 38 13.15 14.44 -1.87
N ALA A 39 13.71 14.90 -0.75
CA ALA A 39 15.07 14.55 -0.36
C ALA A 39 15.21 13.07 0.02
N CYS A 40 14.13 12.43 0.45
CA CYS A 40 14.09 11.02 0.87
C CYS A 40 13.01 10.25 0.10
N LEU A 41 13.28 8.97 -0.11
CA LEU A 41 12.31 8.03 -0.65
C LEU A 41 11.14 7.84 0.32
N GLY A 42 9.97 7.47 -0.22
CA GLY A 42 8.79 7.14 0.57
C GLY A 42 8.13 8.30 1.30
N TYR A 43 8.43 9.53 0.97
CA TYR A 43 7.85 10.72 1.61
C TYR A 43 6.33 10.79 1.46
N GLY A 44 5.76 10.17 0.44
CA GLY A 44 4.31 10.09 0.22
C GLY A 44 3.60 9.08 1.12
N ALA A 45 2.59 8.39 0.57
CA ALA A 45 1.76 7.43 1.28
C ALA A 45 2.56 6.25 1.86
N THR A 46 3.64 5.84 1.22
CA THR A 46 4.48 4.72 1.67
C THR A 46 5.03 4.92 3.08
N GLY A 47 5.59 6.09 3.40
CA GLY A 47 6.15 6.36 4.74
C GLY A 47 5.11 6.76 5.80
N ARG A 48 3.86 6.91 5.39
CA ARG A 48 2.76 7.37 6.25
C ARG A 48 1.65 6.36 6.43
N ASN A 49 1.76 5.17 5.84
CA ASN A 49 0.76 4.11 6.01
C ASN A 49 0.86 3.46 7.40
N ALA A 50 -0.22 2.80 7.80
CA ALA A 50 -0.29 2.16 9.12
C ALA A 50 0.57 0.90 9.25
N GLY A 51 1.06 0.34 8.15
CA GLY A 51 1.86 -0.88 8.15
C GLY A 51 1.03 -2.15 8.30
N ILE A 52 -0.18 -2.15 7.79
CA ILE A 52 -1.06 -3.31 7.70
C ILE A 52 -0.72 -4.09 6.43
N LEU A 53 -0.50 -5.39 6.57
CA LEU A 53 -0.40 -6.33 5.46
C LEU A 53 -1.68 -7.15 5.41
N SER A 54 -2.55 -6.81 4.48
CA SER A 54 -3.82 -7.49 4.24
C SER A 54 -3.92 -7.91 2.78
N ALA A 55 -4.41 -9.13 2.55
CA ALA A 55 -4.58 -9.65 1.22
C ALA A 55 -5.71 -8.94 0.47
N GLY A 56 -5.53 -8.76 -0.85
CA GLY A 56 -6.53 -8.19 -1.74
C GLY A 56 -6.36 -6.70 -2.02
N ILE A 57 -7.46 -6.06 -2.33
CA ILE A 57 -7.59 -4.64 -2.68
C ILE A 57 -8.67 -3.97 -1.81
N ASN A 58 -8.97 -2.69 -2.05
CA ASN A 58 -9.89 -1.89 -1.22
C ASN A 58 -11.38 -2.31 -1.31
N MET A 59 -11.66 -3.59 -1.52
CA MET A 59 -13.03 -4.14 -1.57
C MET A 59 -13.05 -5.59 -1.10
N SER A 60 -14.24 -6.11 -0.85
CA SER A 60 -14.45 -7.50 -0.45
C SER A 60 -14.35 -8.43 -1.66
N LEU A 61 -13.67 -9.57 -1.52
CA LEU A 61 -13.60 -10.61 -2.56
C LEU A 61 -14.99 -11.16 -2.91
N ALA A 62 -15.88 -11.25 -1.90
CA ALA A 62 -17.26 -11.71 -2.10
C ALA A 62 -18.10 -10.82 -3.01
N HIS A 63 -17.69 -9.58 -3.27
CA HIS A 63 -18.38 -8.66 -4.18
C HIS A 63 -17.86 -8.72 -5.62
N LEU A 64 -16.81 -9.50 -5.88
CA LEU A 64 -16.22 -9.64 -7.20
C LEU A 64 -16.76 -10.87 -7.92
N PRO A 65 -16.82 -10.85 -9.26
CA PRO A 65 -17.09 -12.04 -10.04
C PRO A 65 -16.07 -13.14 -9.73
N PRO A 66 -16.50 -14.37 -9.45
CA PRO A 66 -15.59 -15.50 -9.26
C PRO A 66 -14.66 -15.69 -10.46
N GLY A 67 -13.35 -15.77 -10.20
CA GLY A 67 -12.35 -15.95 -11.25
C GLY A 67 -12.08 -14.70 -12.11
N GLY A 68 -12.66 -13.56 -11.78
CA GLY A 68 -12.37 -12.29 -12.44
C GLY A 68 -10.91 -11.83 -12.18
N PRO A 69 -10.37 -10.96 -13.05
CA PRO A 69 -8.97 -10.51 -12.95
C PRO A 69 -8.67 -9.77 -11.63
N GLU A 70 -9.66 -9.09 -11.07
CA GLU A 70 -9.52 -8.41 -9.78
C GLU A 70 -9.40 -9.40 -8.62
N ALA A 71 -10.09 -10.54 -8.69
CA ALA A 71 -10.03 -11.59 -7.68
C ALA A 71 -8.63 -12.21 -7.56
N ALA A 72 -7.84 -12.18 -8.63
CA ALA A 72 -6.47 -12.69 -8.63
C ALA A 72 -5.54 -11.92 -7.66
N PHE A 73 -5.89 -10.70 -7.28
CA PHE A 73 -5.10 -9.94 -6.29
C PHE A 73 -5.03 -10.65 -4.93
N TRP A 74 -6.06 -11.41 -4.51
CA TRP A 74 -6.03 -12.06 -3.19
C TRP A 74 -4.92 -13.11 -3.07
N PRO A 75 -4.87 -14.17 -3.89
CA PRO A 75 -3.78 -15.14 -3.80
C PRO A 75 -2.41 -14.52 -4.12
N GLU A 76 -2.33 -13.53 -5.00
CA GLU A 76 -1.06 -12.87 -5.30
C GLU A 76 -0.54 -12.02 -4.14
N THR A 77 -1.40 -11.20 -3.55
CA THR A 77 -1.01 -10.38 -2.38
C THR A 77 -0.68 -11.24 -1.18
N THR A 78 -1.40 -12.35 -0.95
CA THR A 78 -1.05 -13.33 0.09
C THR A 78 0.35 -13.91 -0.13
N ARG A 79 0.68 -14.30 -1.36
CA ARG A 79 2.02 -14.82 -1.69
C ARG A 79 3.12 -13.78 -1.43
N VAL A 80 2.90 -12.52 -1.83
CA VAL A 80 3.86 -11.43 -1.56
C VAL A 80 3.99 -11.18 -0.06
N LEU A 81 2.88 -11.18 0.67
CA LEU A 81 2.87 -11.01 2.13
C LEU A 81 3.70 -12.09 2.82
N LEU A 82 3.45 -13.37 2.51
CA LEU A 82 4.19 -14.48 3.08
C LEU A 82 5.68 -14.40 2.75
N SER A 83 6.04 -14.05 1.51
CA SER A 83 7.43 -13.84 1.10
C SER A 83 8.11 -12.72 1.90
N LEU A 84 7.43 -11.61 2.18
CA LEU A 84 7.97 -10.53 3.00
C LEU A 84 8.20 -10.96 4.45
N VAL A 85 7.32 -11.79 5.00
CA VAL A 85 7.45 -12.33 6.35
C VAL A 85 8.61 -13.31 6.44
N ASP A 86 8.74 -14.22 5.47
CA ASP A 86 9.86 -15.17 5.38
C ASP A 86 11.20 -14.45 5.25
N GLU A 87 11.23 -13.37 4.45
CA GLU A 87 12.43 -12.56 4.31
C GLU A 87 12.78 -11.79 5.58
N ALA A 88 11.77 -11.29 6.31
CA ALA A 88 11.97 -10.63 7.59
C ALA A 88 12.48 -11.57 8.69
N ALA A 89 12.20 -12.86 8.57
CA ALA A 89 12.66 -13.88 9.51
C ALA A 89 14.14 -14.28 9.32
N ARG A 90 14.76 -13.88 8.22
CA ARG A 90 16.18 -14.22 7.95
C ARG A 90 17.13 -13.46 8.89
N PRO A 91 18.21 -14.10 9.36
CA PRO A 91 19.21 -13.44 10.19
C PRO A 91 19.76 -12.18 9.51
N GLY A 92 19.82 -11.06 10.24
CA GLY A 92 20.33 -9.78 9.73
C GLY A 92 19.38 -9.06 8.75
N ALA A 93 18.13 -9.49 8.62
CA ALA A 93 17.15 -8.80 7.79
C ALA A 93 16.89 -7.39 8.32
N LEU A 94 16.88 -6.41 7.40
CA LEU A 94 16.42 -5.04 7.72
C LEU A 94 14.90 -4.94 7.77
N LEU A 95 14.23 -5.85 7.07
CA LEU A 95 12.79 -5.89 6.96
C LEU A 95 12.18 -6.33 8.29
N SER A 96 11.16 -5.59 8.74
CA SER A 96 10.37 -5.94 9.92
C SER A 96 8.94 -6.20 9.50
N ALA A 97 8.61 -7.47 9.26
CA ALA A 97 7.28 -7.96 8.93
C ALA A 97 6.95 -9.19 9.77
N ARG A 98 5.68 -9.38 10.11
CA ARG A 98 5.24 -10.49 10.95
C ARG A 98 3.79 -10.85 10.67
N LEU A 99 3.48 -12.15 10.62
CA LEU A 99 2.11 -12.65 10.72
C LEU A 99 1.63 -12.50 12.16
N THR A 100 0.49 -11.88 12.32
CA THR A 100 -0.23 -11.79 13.61
C THR A 100 -1.67 -12.25 13.47
N GLY A 101 -2.09 -12.54 12.25
CA GLY A 101 -3.49 -12.66 11.89
C GLY A 101 -4.22 -11.32 11.96
N ALA A 102 -5.46 -11.35 11.50
CA ALA A 102 -6.36 -10.20 11.57
C ALA A 102 -7.79 -10.63 11.87
N ILE A 103 -8.51 -9.77 12.58
CA ILE A 103 -9.89 -10.00 12.97
C ILE A 103 -10.76 -8.87 12.42
N SER A 104 -11.73 -9.18 11.55
CA SER A 104 -12.78 -8.24 11.15
C SER A 104 -14.01 -8.44 12.03
N LEU A 105 -14.46 -7.35 12.68
CA LEU A 105 -15.51 -7.42 13.71
C LEU A 105 -16.87 -6.99 13.14
N ALA A 106 -17.91 -7.81 13.32
CA ALA A 106 -19.27 -7.51 12.93
C ALA A 106 -20.16 -7.25 14.14
N GLU A 107 -20.81 -6.08 14.19
CA GLU A 107 -21.71 -5.65 15.27
C GLU A 107 -23.19 -5.74 14.88
N SER A 108 -23.52 -6.35 13.75
CA SER A 108 -24.88 -6.54 13.29
C SER A 108 -25.02 -7.84 12.50
N ALA A 109 -26.25 -8.39 12.48
CA ALA A 109 -26.53 -9.60 11.70
C ALA A 109 -26.24 -9.41 10.19
N ARG A 110 -26.41 -8.19 9.65
CA ARG A 110 -26.05 -7.87 8.27
C ARG A 110 -24.53 -7.94 8.05
N ALA A 111 -23.75 -7.32 8.93
CA ALA A 111 -22.29 -7.36 8.85
C ALA A 111 -21.79 -8.81 9.03
N ALA A 112 -22.35 -9.57 9.94
CA ALA A 112 -22.02 -11.00 10.15
C ALA A 112 -22.26 -11.82 8.87
N ARG A 113 -23.38 -11.62 8.17
CA ARG A 113 -23.63 -12.29 6.88
C ARG A 113 -22.60 -11.90 5.83
N ASN A 114 -22.21 -10.64 5.75
CA ASN A 114 -21.18 -10.19 4.81
C ASN A 114 -19.83 -10.85 5.11
N LEU A 115 -19.45 -10.94 6.40
CA LEU A 115 -18.22 -11.63 6.78
C LEU A 115 -18.25 -13.13 6.45
N ALA A 116 -19.40 -13.78 6.63
CA ALA A 116 -19.55 -15.19 6.25
C ALA A 116 -19.48 -15.41 4.73
N GLN A 117 -19.93 -14.44 3.92
CA GLN A 117 -19.76 -14.48 2.47
C GLN A 117 -18.30 -14.27 2.07
N GLU A 118 -17.62 -13.32 2.70
CA GLU A 118 -16.18 -13.06 2.47
C GLU A 118 -15.35 -14.29 2.86
N ALA A 119 -15.63 -14.93 4.00
CA ALA A 119 -14.95 -16.16 4.42
C ALA A 119 -15.06 -17.25 3.32
N ARG A 120 -16.28 -17.50 2.83
CA ARG A 120 -16.51 -18.48 1.76
C ARG A 120 -15.77 -18.11 0.48
N ALA A 121 -15.82 -16.85 0.07
CA ALA A 121 -15.12 -16.40 -1.13
C ALA A 121 -13.61 -16.60 -1.02
N ARG A 122 -13.03 -16.29 0.15
CA ARG A 122 -11.59 -16.50 0.41
C ARG A 122 -11.22 -17.98 0.41
N VAL A 123 -11.98 -18.84 1.09
CA VAL A 123 -11.76 -20.30 1.08
C VAL A 123 -11.85 -20.88 -0.34
N ASN A 124 -12.81 -20.45 -1.12
CA ASN A 124 -12.95 -20.86 -2.53
C ASN A 124 -11.77 -20.39 -3.40
N ALA A 125 -11.12 -19.28 -3.03
CA ALA A 125 -9.90 -18.79 -3.68
C ALA A 125 -8.61 -19.45 -3.12
N GLY A 126 -8.73 -20.48 -2.26
CA GLY A 126 -7.60 -21.19 -1.66
C GLY A 126 -6.93 -20.45 -0.50
N LEU A 127 -7.61 -19.48 0.11
CA LEU A 127 -7.09 -18.71 1.23
C LEU A 127 -7.68 -19.21 2.55
N ARG A 128 -6.95 -19.03 3.65
CA ARG A 128 -7.45 -19.37 4.98
C ARG A 128 -8.34 -18.25 5.51
N ALA A 129 -9.54 -18.61 5.95
CA ALA A 129 -10.49 -17.68 6.57
C ALA A 129 -11.49 -18.46 7.40
N GLU A 130 -11.80 -17.97 8.59
CA GLU A 130 -12.70 -18.64 9.54
C GLU A 130 -13.68 -17.65 10.14
N VAL A 131 -14.92 -18.06 10.35
CA VAL A 131 -15.90 -17.26 11.07
C VAL A 131 -15.80 -17.60 12.55
N TRP A 132 -15.54 -16.60 13.37
CA TRP A 132 -15.37 -16.70 14.82
C TRP A 132 -16.55 -16.11 15.59
N THR A 133 -16.75 -16.64 16.77
CA THR A 133 -17.65 -16.08 17.80
C THR A 133 -16.95 -14.97 18.59
N ALA A 134 -17.73 -14.16 19.32
CA ALA A 134 -17.19 -13.18 20.25
C ALA A 134 -16.27 -13.79 21.33
N ALA A 135 -16.57 -15.02 21.79
CA ALA A 135 -15.75 -15.73 22.75
C ALA A 135 -14.37 -16.10 22.21
N GLN A 136 -14.29 -16.58 20.97
CA GLN A 136 -13.00 -16.86 20.30
C GLN A 136 -12.18 -15.59 20.11
N VAL A 137 -12.83 -14.45 19.79
CA VAL A 137 -12.15 -13.14 19.71
C VAL A 137 -11.60 -12.75 21.09
N ALA A 138 -12.39 -12.88 22.16
CA ALA A 138 -11.95 -12.54 23.52
C ALA A 138 -10.73 -13.38 23.92
N GLU A 139 -10.79 -14.70 23.71
CA GLU A 139 -9.69 -15.61 23.98
C GLU A 139 -8.41 -15.24 23.22
N ALA A 140 -8.50 -15.04 21.90
CA ALA A 140 -7.36 -14.72 21.04
C ALA A 140 -6.73 -13.36 21.36
N THR A 141 -7.47 -12.46 22.00
CA THR A 141 -7.00 -11.12 22.40
C THR A 141 -6.71 -11.01 23.89
N GLY A 142 -6.75 -12.13 24.65
CA GLY A 142 -6.54 -12.16 26.09
C GLY A 142 -7.52 -11.23 26.82
N GLU A 143 -8.79 -11.22 26.38
CA GLU A 143 -9.92 -10.42 26.91
C GLU A 143 -9.68 -8.91 26.88
N ARG A 144 -8.62 -8.45 26.20
CA ARG A 144 -8.28 -7.01 26.13
C ARG A 144 -9.17 -6.25 25.14
N LEU A 145 -9.66 -6.94 24.10
CA LEU A 145 -10.59 -6.35 23.14
C LEU A 145 -12.02 -6.39 23.69
N ASN A 146 -12.68 -5.26 23.67
CA ASN A 146 -14.09 -5.20 24.06
C ASN A 146 -14.96 -5.92 23.01
N THR A 147 -15.46 -7.10 23.35
CA THR A 147 -16.32 -7.90 22.46
C THR A 147 -17.82 -7.67 22.66
N GLN A 148 -18.19 -6.70 23.52
CA GLN A 148 -19.60 -6.37 23.73
C GLN A 148 -20.23 -5.85 22.43
N GLY A 149 -21.31 -6.50 22.01
CA GLY A 149 -22.02 -6.18 20.76
C GLY A 149 -21.43 -6.83 19.52
N VAL A 150 -20.33 -7.59 19.62
CA VAL A 150 -19.80 -8.40 18.51
C VAL A 150 -20.73 -9.59 18.28
N VAL A 151 -21.33 -9.66 17.09
CA VAL A 151 -22.24 -10.75 16.66
C VAL A 151 -21.45 -11.89 16.03
N ALA A 152 -20.41 -11.57 15.26
CA ALA A 152 -19.49 -12.51 14.65
C ALA A 152 -18.18 -11.79 14.29
N ALA A 153 -17.15 -12.54 14.00
CA ALA A 153 -15.91 -12.02 13.46
C ALA A 153 -15.39 -12.89 12.32
N LEU A 154 -14.54 -12.34 11.47
CA LEU A 154 -13.80 -13.07 10.47
C LEU A 154 -12.33 -13.10 10.87
N TRP A 155 -11.79 -14.27 11.10
CA TRP A 155 -10.38 -14.52 11.36
C TRP A 155 -9.64 -14.79 10.06
N LEU A 156 -8.52 -14.10 9.88
CA LEU A 156 -7.65 -14.14 8.70
C LEU A 156 -6.20 -14.42 9.16
N PRO A 157 -5.80 -15.70 9.24
CA PRO A 157 -4.50 -16.07 9.80
C PRO A 157 -3.30 -15.62 8.98
N ASP A 158 -3.46 -15.42 7.67
CA ASP A 158 -2.38 -15.02 6.76
C ASP A 158 -2.20 -13.50 6.63
N GLU A 159 -2.86 -12.74 7.46
CA GLU A 159 -2.70 -11.29 7.54
C GLU A 159 -1.60 -10.92 8.55
N GLY A 160 -1.06 -9.72 8.43
CA GLY A 160 0.03 -9.33 9.30
C GLY A 160 0.37 -7.86 9.28
N ARG A 161 1.51 -7.55 9.84
CA ARG A 161 2.01 -6.18 9.93
C ARG A 161 3.42 -6.04 9.41
N ILE A 162 3.75 -4.83 8.96
CA ILE A 162 5.07 -4.45 8.50
C ILE A 162 5.44 -3.08 9.07
N GLN A 163 6.73 -2.83 9.27
CA GLN A 163 7.20 -1.48 9.46
C GLN A 163 7.46 -0.85 8.08
N PRO A 164 6.68 0.16 7.67
CA PRO A 164 6.73 0.68 6.31
C PRO A 164 8.11 1.19 5.88
N LEU A 165 8.83 1.84 6.80
CA LEU A 165 10.16 2.37 6.49
C LEU A 165 11.22 1.28 6.33
N THR A 166 11.08 0.13 7.03
CA THR A 166 11.98 -1.00 6.82
C THR A 166 11.72 -1.69 5.48
N LEU A 167 10.46 -1.78 5.03
CA LEU A 167 10.14 -2.24 3.67
C LEU A 167 10.76 -1.32 2.62
N LEU A 168 10.60 -0.02 2.79
CA LEU A 168 11.18 0.95 1.87
C LEU A 168 12.71 0.84 1.80
N ALA A 169 13.38 0.75 2.95
CA ALA A 169 14.82 0.60 3.03
C ALA A 169 15.29 -0.72 2.39
N HIS A 170 14.54 -1.81 2.60
CA HIS A 170 14.78 -3.10 2.01
C HIS A 170 14.73 -3.04 0.47
N LEU A 171 13.63 -2.52 -0.11
CA LEU A 171 13.47 -2.37 -1.55
C LEU A 171 14.53 -1.41 -2.16
N ALA A 172 14.84 -0.31 -1.47
CA ALA A 172 15.86 0.63 -1.93
C ALA A 172 17.26 0.01 -1.92
N ARG A 173 17.59 -0.84 -0.92
CA ARG A 173 18.84 -1.58 -0.87
C ARG A 173 18.94 -2.59 -2.02
N GLN A 174 17.87 -3.36 -2.26
CA GLN A 174 17.82 -4.27 -3.40
C GLN A 174 18.01 -3.53 -4.74
N ALA A 175 17.27 -2.44 -4.94
CA ALA A 175 17.37 -1.64 -6.16
C ALA A 175 18.80 -1.12 -6.40
N ARG A 176 19.49 -0.63 -5.35
CA ARG A 176 20.89 -0.23 -5.46
C ARG A 176 21.82 -1.39 -5.80
N ALA A 177 21.66 -2.52 -5.12
CA ALA A 177 22.47 -3.71 -5.35
C ALA A 177 22.32 -4.24 -6.78
N GLU A 178 21.14 -4.12 -7.36
CA GLU A 178 20.84 -4.49 -8.73
C GLU A 178 21.22 -3.39 -9.76
N GLY A 179 21.79 -2.25 -9.33
CA GLY A 179 22.30 -1.21 -10.22
C GLY A 179 21.23 -0.20 -10.68
N VAL A 180 20.11 -0.05 -9.96
CA VAL A 180 19.17 1.03 -10.20
C VAL A 180 19.77 2.35 -9.76
N LEU A 181 19.82 3.33 -10.66
CA LEU A 181 20.19 4.70 -10.33
C LEU A 181 19.02 5.41 -9.64
N MET A 182 19.26 6.07 -8.51
CA MET A 182 18.21 6.78 -7.77
C MET A 182 18.63 8.22 -7.51
N CYS A 183 17.74 9.16 -7.86
CA CYS A 183 17.96 10.59 -7.66
C CYS A 183 16.81 11.18 -6.83
N GLY A 184 17.14 11.62 -5.61
CA GLY A 184 16.24 12.44 -4.78
C GLY A 184 16.39 13.92 -5.11
N ARG A 185 15.49 14.77 -4.58
CA ARG A 185 15.42 16.20 -4.89
C ARG A 185 15.33 16.49 -6.39
N ALA A 186 14.62 15.62 -7.12
CA ALA A 186 14.46 15.68 -8.55
C ALA A 186 12.98 15.87 -8.95
N PRO A 187 12.33 16.99 -8.57
CA PRO A 187 10.97 17.26 -8.98
C PRO A 187 10.92 17.43 -10.50
N MET A 188 10.03 16.69 -11.14
CA MET A 188 9.75 16.79 -12.57
C MET A 188 8.75 17.93 -12.79
N GLU A 189 9.06 18.85 -13.70
CA GLU A 189 8.18 19.94 -14.12
C GLU A 189 7.41 19.60 -15.39
N ARG A 190 8.07 18.95 -16.34
CA ARG A 190 7.48 18.62 -17.63
C ARG A 190 7.87 17.22 -18.07
N CYS A 191 6.91 16.52 -18.66
CA CYS A 191 7.13 15.23 -19.31
C CYS A 191 6.40 15.22 -20.65
N GLN A 192 7.08 14.81 -21.71
CA GLN A 192 6.52 14.75 -23.05
C GLN A 192 7.18 13.65 -23.87
N GLU A 193 6.46 13.14 -24.86
CA GLU A 193 7.04 12.30 -25.88
C GLU A 193 7.72 13.17 -26.95
N VAL A 194 8.89 12.75 -27.38
CA VAL A 194 9.68 13.44 -28.42
C VAL A 194 10.18 12.43 -29.44
N ARG A 195 10.23 12.85 -30.71
CA ARG A 195 10.89 12.07 -31.75
C ARG A 195 12.40 12.30 -31.71
N HIS A 196 13.17 11.21 -31.59
CA HIS A 196 14.62 11.28 -31.45
C HIS A 196 15.33 10.67 -32.67
N GLY A 197 15.29 11.33 -33.80
CA GLY A 197 15.94 10.91 -35.05
C GLY A 197 15.51 9.50 -35.47
N ARG A 198 16.49 8.67 -35.89
CA ARG A 198 16.26 7.28 -36.29
C ARG A 198 16.06 6.35 -35.08
N ALA A 199 16.30 6.81 -33.84
CA ALA A 199 16.15 6.02 -32.63
C ALA A 199 14.71 5.96 -32.10
N GLY A 200 13.74 6.45 -32.89
CA GLY A 200 12.31 6.36 -32.55
C GLY A 200 11.84 7.40 -31.54
N HIS A 201 10.70 7.12 -30.91
CA HIS A 201 10.12 7.98 -29.90
C HIS A 201 10.70 7.72 -28.52
N ARG A 202 10.82 8.78 -27.72
CA ARG A 202 11.36 8.76 -26.35
C ARG A 202 10.59 9.70 -25.46
N TRP A 203 10.66 9.42 -24.15
CA TRP A 203 10.24 10.34 -23.12
C TRP A 203 11.34 11.35 -22.82
N GLN A 204 10.99 12.62 -22.82
CA GLN A 204 11.84 13.72 -22.36
C GLN A 204 11.22 14.32 -21.09
N LEU A 205 12.00 14.30 -20.01
CA LEU A 205 11.61 14.87 -18.72
C LEU A 205 12.49 16.08 -18.44
N THR A 206 11.86 17.19 -18.08
CA THR A 206 12.57 18.40 -17.59
C THR A 206 12.36 18.46 -16.08
N LEU A 207 13.46 18.50 -15.33
CA LEU A 207 13.47 18.65 -13.89
C LEU A 207 13.48 20.12 -13.48
N ALA A 208 13.04 20.45 -12.28
CA ALA A 208 13.05 21.81 -11.72
C ALA A 208 14.47 22.44 -11.65
N SER A 209 15.51 21.61 -11.68
CA SER A 209 16.89 22.06 -11.79
C SER A 209 17.31 22.52 -13.21
N GLY A 210 16.42 22.41 -14.19
CA GLY A 210 16.73 22.61 -15.62
C GLY A 210 17.37 21.38 -16.28
N ALA A 211 17.71 20.34 -15.54
CA ALA A 211 18.27 19.12 -16.13
C ALA A 211 17.22 18.39 -16.98
N VAL A 212 17.67 17.85 -18.11
CA VAL A 212 16.84 17.07 -19.03
C VAL A 212 17.26 15.61 -18.98
N VAL A 213 16.29 14.73 -18.84
CA VAL A 213 16.46 13.27 -18.86
C VAL A 213 15.67 12.71 -20.03
N CYS A 214 16.32 11.88 -20.86
CA CYS A 214 15.67 11.16 -21.95
C CYS A 214 15.71 9.67 -21.69
N ALA A 215 14.58 8.98 -21.92
CA ALA A 215 14.45 7.53 -21.74
C ALA A 215 13.56 6.91 -22.83
N ARG A 216 13.76 5.63 -23.11
CA ARG A 216 12.91 4.88 -24.06
C ARG A 216 11.54 4.56 -23.47
N GLY A 217 11.46 4.39 -22.15
CA GLY A 217 10.23 4.09 -21.43
C GLY A 217 10.04 4.89 -20.16
N LEU A 218 8.79 5.06 -19.74
CA LEU A 218 8.39 5.81 -18.57
C LEU A 218 7.46 5.00 -17.68
N ILE A 219 7.69 5.03 -16.38
CA ILE A 219 6.76 4.49 -15.37
C ILE A 219 6.42 5.60 -14.38
N SER A 220 5.15 5.97 -14.29
CA SER A 220 4.64 6.89 -13.28
C SER A 220 4.11 6.12 -12.08
N ALA A 221 4.76 6.27 -10.93
CA ALA A 221 4.37 5.66 -9.65
C ALA A 221 4.03 6.71 -8.57
N VAL A 222 3.63 7.90 -8.99
CA VAL A 222 3.28 9.03 -8.10
C VAL A 222 1.78 9.16 -7.85
N GLY A 223 1.03 8.15 -8.23
CA GLY A 223 -0.43 8.19 -8.29
C GLY A 223 -0.89 8.70 -9.67
N PRO A 224 -2.18 8.88 -9.84
CA PRO A 224 -2.70 9.30 -11.12
C PRO A 224 -2.11 10.65 -11.51
N VAL A 225 -2.05 10.88 -12.81
CA VAL A 225 -1.97 12.22 -13.39
C VAL A 225 -3.12 13.11 -12.90
N VAL A 226 -4.17 12.47 -12.37
CA VAL A 226 -5.29 13.09 -11.66
C VAL A 226 -4.89 13.41 -10.21
N GLN A 227 -5.17 14.61 -9.76
CA GLN A 227 -4.92 15.07 -8.39
C GLN A 227 -5.49 14.12 -7.33
N ALA A 228 -4.83 14.04 -6.17
CA ALA A 228 -5.37 13.34 -5.02
C ALA A 228 -6.80 13.82 -4.74
N ASN A 229 -7.72 12.88 -4.55
CA ASN A 229 -9.16 13.15 -4.38
C ASN A 229 -9.65 12.82 -2.97
N ALA A 230 -8.89 12.03 -2.22
CA ALA A 230 -9.24 11.55 -0.89
C ALA A 230 -8.16 11.91 0.14
N ARG A 231 -8.59 12.08 1.39
CA ARG A 231 -7.72 12.27 2.54
C ARG A 231 -8.04 11.20 3.58
N ILE A 232 -7.04 10.43 3.98
CA ILE A 232 -7.14 9.40 5.00
C ILE A 232 -6.39 9.85 6.26
N TYR A 233 -6.86 9.37 7.40
CA TYR A 233 -6.40 9.79 8.72
C TYR A 233 -5.76 8.63 9.46
N ALA A 234 -4.79 8.95 10.29
CA ALA A 234 -4.17 7.98 11.19
C ALA A 234 -3.74 8.68 12.49
N LEU A 235 -3.66 7.89 13.54
CA LEU A 235 -3.12 8.30 14.83
C LEU A 235 -2.42 7.11 15.51
N ALA A 236 -1.62 7.40 16.54
CA ALA A 236 -0.96 6.36 17.32
C ALA A 236 -1.06 6.65 18.81
N PHE A 237 -1.47 5.63 19.57
CA PHE A 237 -1.39 5.61 21.02
C PHE A 237 -0.15 4.88 21.49
N SER A 238 0.39 5.26 22.66
CA SER A 238 1.25 4.37 23.43
C SER A 238 0.36 3.26 24.03
N ALA A 239 0.65 2.02 23.72
CA ALA A 239 -0.13 0.85 24.15
C ALA A 239 0.81 -0.34 24.31
N ASP A 240 0.72 -1.00 25.44
CA ASP A 240 1.48 -2.21 25.75
C ASP A 240 0.64 -3.44 25.42
N LEU A 241 0.56 -3.74 24.13
CA LEU A 241 -0.12 -4.91 23.58
C LEU A 241 0.90 -6.01 23.28
N PRO A 242 0.52 -7.30 23.48
CA PRO A 242 1.37 -8.43 23.13
C PRO A 242 1.93 -8.34 21.72
N ALA A 243 3.13 -8.88 21.53
CA ALA A 243 3.81 -8.79 20.23
C ALA A 243 3.08 -9.57 19.12
N ASP A 244 2.26 -10.52 19.47
CA ASP A 244 1.42 -11.36 18.61
C ASP A 244 -0.05 -10.93 18.60
N PHE A 245 -0.39 -9.85 19.32
CA PHE A 245 -1.75 -9.33 19.29
C PHE A 245 -2.20 -9.10 17.85
N PRO A 246 -3.36 -9.65 17.44
CA PRO A 246 -3.80 -9.60 16.04
C PRO A 246 -4.10 -8.18 15.60
N LEU A 247 -3.98 -7.95 14.30
CA LEU A 247 -4.64 -6.81 13.66
C LEU A 247 -6.14 -6.94 13.86
N PHE A 248 -6.85 -5.83 13.91
CA PHE A 248 -8.30 -5.89 13.84
C PHE A 248 -8.87 -4.64 13.17
N TRP A 249 -10.07 -4.77 12.62
CA TRP A 249 -10.81 -3.64 12.07
C TRP A 249 -12.30 -3.80 12.34
N ASP A 250 -12.97 -2.69 12.48
CA ASP A 250 -14.41 -2.66 12.60
C ASP A 250 -15.07 -2.55 11.21
N ALA A 251 -16.14 -3.29 11.02
CA ALA A 251 -16.97 -3.20 9.82
C ALA A 251 -18.05 -2.09 9.97
N SER A 252 -17.86 -1.19 10.90
CA SER A 252 -18.81 -0.10 11.14
C SER A 252 -18.82 0.88 9.96
N PRO A 253 -19.97 1.16 9.34
CA PRO A 253 -20.07 2.12 8.25
C PRO A 253 -19.77 3.56 8.69
N TYR A 254 -19.55 3.78 9.97
CA TYR A 254 -19.24 5.11 10.53
C TYR A 254 -17.76 5.32 10.78
N THR A 255 -17.04 4.29 11.16
CA THR A 255 -15.62 4.39 11.51
C THR A 255 -14.71 3.75 10.49
N TYR A 256 -15.00 2.53 10.01
CA TYR A 256 -14.09 1.77 9.13
C TYR A 256 -12.64 1.85 9.61
N ALA A 257 -12.46 1.73 10.93
CA ALA A 257 -11.15 1.93 11.52
C ALA A 257 -10.38 0.63 11.53
N ASP A 258 -9.09 0.74 11.16
CA ASP A 258 -8.12 -0.34 11.16
C ASP A 258 -7.15 -0.13 12.32
N PHE A 259 -6.87 -1.19 13.07
CA PHE A 259 -6.05 -1.16 14.27
C PHE A 259 -4.84 -2.07 14.11
N ARG A 260 -3.67 -1.47 14.20
CA ARG A 260 -2.40 -2.18 14.08
C ARG A 260 -1.59 -2.06 15.36
N PRO A 261 -1.60 -3.10 16.22
CA PRO A 261 -0.73 -3.20 17.37
C PRO A 261 0.74 -3.40 16.98
N GLY A 262 1.65 -2.97 17.79
CA GLY A 262 3.05 -3.35 17.69
C GLY A 262 4.05 -2.30 18.17
N ASN A 263 5.17 -2.77 18.70
CA ASN A 263 6.29 -1.98 19.16
C ASN A 263 5.91 -0.92 20.23
N GLY A 264 5.12 -1.32 21.25
CA GLY A 264 4.64 -0.42 22.31
C GLY A 264 3.63 0.63 21.83
N ARG A 265 3.01 0.42 20.67
CA ARG A 265 2.06 1.35 20.06
C ARG A 265 0.86 0.64 19.47
N LEU A 266 -0.26 1.35 19.44
CA LEU A 266 -1.41 1.05 18.61
C LEU A 266 -1.51 2.15 17.56
N THR A 267 -1.30 1.80 16.29
CA THR A 267 -1.63 2.68 15.16
C THR A 267 -3.08 2.42 14.76
N VAL A 268 -3.84 3.48 14.63
CA VAL A 268 -5.25 3.44 14.19
C VAL A 268 -5.34 4.27 12.92
N SER A 269 -5.92 3.70 11.87
CA SER A 269 -6.03 4.36 10.58
C SER A 269 -7.38 4.09 9.94
N GLY A 270 -7.64 4.71 8.79
CA GLY A 270 -8.88 4.50 8.07
C GLY A 270 -9.93 5.55 8.35
N GLY A 271 -11.14 5.09 8.61
CA GLY A 271 -12.30 5.96 8.72
C GLY A 271 -12.84 6.41 7.35
N ARG A 272 -13.82 7.29 7.39
CA ARG A 272 -14.32 7.89 6.16
C ARG A 272 -13.28 8.81 5.53
N TYR A 273 -13.15 8.74 4.23
CA TYR A 273 -12.28 9.65 3.49
C TYR A 273 -12.76 11.10 3.63
N GLY A 274 -11.82 12.00 3.94
CA GLY A 274 -11.98 13.42 3.74
C GLY A 274 -11.70 13.81 2.30
N ARG A 275 -11.95 15.07 1.97
CA ARG A 275 -11.55 15.64 0.67
C ARG A 275 -10.06 15.99 0.72
N ALA A 276 -9.30 15.61 -0.29
CA ALA A 276 -7.88 15.97 -0.41
C ALA A 276 -7.66 17.48 -0.30
N GLY A 277 -6.59 17.89 0.38
CA GLY A 277 -6.23 19.29 0.61
C GLY A 277 -7.06 20.02 1.68
N VAL A 278 -8.11 19.40 2.22
CA VAL A 278 -8.99 20.03 3.22
C VAL A 278 -8.61 19.62 4.64
N THR A 279 -7.80 20.45 5.30
CA THR A 279 -7.24 20.15 6.64
C THR A 279 -8.13 20.57 7.81
N ARG A 280 -9.06 21.51 7.61
CA ARG A 280 -9.93 22.08 8.67
C ARG A 280 -10.77 21.04 9.44
N ARG A 281 -10.94 19.82 8.91
CA ARG A 281 -11.69 18.73 9.53
C ARG A 281 -10.80 17.64 10.12
N ASP A 282 -9.49 17.73 10.03
CA ASP A 282 -8.57 16.70 10.48
C ASP A 282 -8.82 16.33 11.95
N ALA A 283 -8.97 17.33 12.84
CA ALA A 283 -9.25 17.10 14.24
C ALA A 283 -10.53 16.28 14.50
N VAL A 284 -11.59 16.49 13.70
CA VAL A 284 -12.84 15.73 13.82
C VAL A 284 -12.64 14.26 13.44
N TYR A 285 -11.89 13.99 12.38
CA TYR A 285 -11.62 12.62 11.95
C TYR A 285 -10.68 11.91 12.93
N HIS A 286 -9.64 12.58 13.42
CA HIS A 286 -8.77 12.03 14.46
C HIS A 286 -9.54 11.74 15.76
N ALA A 287 -10.45 12.62 16.17
CA ALA A 287 -11.29 12.39 17.35
C ALA A 287 -12.18 11.13 17.20
N ARG A 288 -12.73 10.90 16.00
CA ARG A 288 -13.52 9.69 15.70
C ARG A 288 -12.67 8.42 15.78
N LEU A 289 -11.48 8.42 15.18
CA LEU A 289 -10.56 7.28 15.28
C LEU A 289 -10.14 7.02 16.73
N ALA A 290 -9.87 8.08 17.50
CA ALA A 290 -9.53 7.95 18.91
C ALA A 290 -10.69 7.39 19.74
N ALA A 291 -11.93 7.80 19.44
CA ALA A 291 -13.11 7.24 20.09
C ALA A 291 -13.29 5.75 19.77
N ALA A 292 -13.11 5.35 18.50
CA ALA A 292 -13.16 3.96 18.09
C ALA A 292 -12.09 3.12 18.81
N ALA A 293 -10.85 3.64 18.91
CA ALA A 293 -9.78 2.94 19.62
C ALA A 293 -10.10 2.70 21.11
N ARG A 294 -10.62 3.72 21.79
CA ARG A 294 -11.01 3.61 23.22
C ARG A 294 -12.22 2.67 23.42
N ARG A 295 -13.10 2.60 22.46
CA ARG A 295 -14.23 1.70 22.47
C ARG A 295 -13.79 0.24 22.41
N TRP A 296 -12.89 -0.07 21.48
CA TRP A 296 -12.41 -1.44 21.28
C TRP A 296 -11.36 -1.87 22.30
N LEU A 297 -10.55 -0.94 22.78
CA LEU A 297 -9.51 -1.18 23.80
C LEU A 297 -9.76 -0.25 24.99
N PRO A 298 -10.53 -0.68 26.01
CA PRO A 298 -10.88 0.13 27.17
C PRO A 298 -9.67 0.64 27.95
N GLU A 299 -8.54 -0.04 27.88
CA GLU A 299 -7.26 0.37 28.49
C GLU A 299 -6.72 1.70 27.94
N LEU A 300 -7.26 2.19 26.83
CA LEU A 300 -6.96 3.50 26.27
C LEU A 300 -7.84 4.62 26.83
N ALA A 301 -8.78 4.30 27.73
CA ALA A 301 -9.61 5.32 28.38
C ALA A 301 -8.74 6.38 29.03
N GLY A 302 -9.05 7.66 28.80
CA GLY A 302 -8.27 8.79 29.29
C GLY A 302 -6.93 9.06 28.58
N LYS A 303 -6.38 8.13 27.81
CA LYS A 303 -5.14 8.34 27.07
C LYS A 303 -5.36 9.22 25.84
N GLN A 304 -4.38 10.07 25.54
CA GLN A 304 -4.34 10.86 24.32
C GLN A 304 -3.43 10.17 23.28
N PRO A 305 -3.74 10.31 21.98
CA PRO A 305 -2.81 9.88 20.95
C PRO A 305 -1.48 10.64 21.05
N ALA A 306 -0.38 9.90 20.96
CA ALA A 306 0.96 10.48 20.93
C ALA A 306 1.26 11.17 19.58
N TYR A 307 0.63 10.66 18.50
CA TYR A 307 0.80 11.20 17.15
C TYR A 307 -0.53 11.16 16.40
N ALA A 308 -0.73 12.14 15.51
CA ALA A 308 -1.84 12.18 14.58
C ALA A 308 -1.36 12.75 13.24
N TRP A 309 -1.75 12.14 12.14
CA TRP A 309 -1.39 12.62 10.80
C TRP A 309 -2.48 12.29 9.79
N ALA A 310 -2.37 12.88 8.60
CA ALA A 310 -3.24 12.59 7.48
C ALA A 310 -2.44 12.52 6.17
N VAL A 311 -2.97 11.82 5.19
CA VAL A 311 -2.35 11.63 3.88
C VAL A 311 -3.40 11.86 2.80
N ASP A 312 -3.05 12.68 1.80
CA ASP A 312 -3.84 12.80 0.59
C ASP A 312 -3.43 11.68 -0.38
N LEU A 313 -4.42 10.99 -0.93
CA LEU A 313 -4.23 9.92 -1.90
C LEU A 313 -5.28 9.97 -3.00
N ALA A 314 -5.01 9.24 -4.04
CA ALA A 314 -5.95 9.03 -5.12
C ALA A 314 -6.62 7.66 -4.96
N VAL A 315 -7.93 7.69 -4.96
CA VAL A 315 -8.78 6.51 -4.89
C VAL A 315 -9.55 6.40 -6.20
N ALA A 316 -9.47 5.25 -6.85
CA ALA A 316 -10.28 4.97 -8.03
C ALA A 316 -11.75 4.82 -7.63
N ALA A 317 -12.66 5.27 -8.49
CA ALA A 317 -14.10 5.21 -8.21
C ALA A 317 -14.61 3.77 -7.99
N ASP A 318 -14.00 2.81 -8.68
CA ASP A 318 -14.28 1.38 -8.57
C ASP A 318 -13.38 0.64 -7.56
N MET A 319 -12.52 1.37 -6.84
CA MET A 319 -11.57 0.85 -5.84
C MET A 319 -10.55 -0.17 -6.38
N VAL A 320 -10.42 -0.32 -7.71
CA VAL A 320 -9.53 -1.29 -8.34
C VAL A 320 -8.20 -0.65 -8.75
N PRO A 321 -7.07 -1.11 -8.24
CA PRO A 321 -5.75 -0.66 -8.69
C PRO A 321 -5.41 -1.25 -10.06
N ARG A 322 -4.76 -0.45 -10.91
CA ARG A 322 -4.47 -0.87 -12.29
C ARG A 322 -3.22 -0.21 -12.88
N LEU A 323 -2.78 -0.78 -13.98
CA LEU A 323 -1.82 -0.16 -14.89
C LEU A 323 -2.58 0.53 -16.02
N ARG A 324 -2.22 1.78 -16.31
CA ARG A 324 -2.78 2.52 -17.44
C ARG A 324 -1.66 2.93 -18.39
N ASP A 325 -1.83 2.64 -19.68
CA ASP A 325 -0.94 3.18 -20.70
C ASP A 325 -1.05 4.70 -20.74
N ILE A 326 0.09 5.38 -20.76
CA ILE A 326 0.20 6.85 -20.80
C ILE A 326 1.01 7.36 -21.99
N GLY A 327 1.57 6.48 -22.80
CA GLY A 327 2.31 6.79 -24.01
C GLY A 327 1.44 6.59 -25.24
N ASP A 328 1.49 7.57 -26.18
CA ASP A 328 0.84 7.42 -27.47
C ASP A 328 1.71 6.59 -28.43
N VAL A 329 3.02 6.77 -28.37
CA VAL A 329 4.01 6.11 -29.25
C VAL A 329 5.16 5.49 -28.45
N ALA A 330 5.70 6.19 -27.45
CA ALA A 330 6.76 5.66 -26.59
C ALA A 330 6.17 4.82 -25.45
N PRO A 331 6.79 3.68 -25.08
CA PRO A 331 6.30 2.87 -23.96
C PRO A 331 6.18 3.69 -22.67
N GLY A 332 4.96 3.75 -22.12
CA GLY A 332 4.70 4.49 -20.89
C GLY A 332 3.54 3.88 -20.10
N VAL A 333 3.70 3.76 -18.77
CA VAL A 333 2.68 3.17 -17.88
C VAL A 333 2.56 3.98 -16.59
N ALA A 334 1.33 4.23 -16.16
CA ALA A 334 1.02 4.76 -14.83
C ALA A 334 0.43 3.67 -13.93
N ILE A 335 0.84 3.67 -12.66
CA ILE A 335 0.26 2.84 -11.60
C ILE A 335 -0.78 3.67 -10.88
N GLU A 336 -2.04 3.26 -10.92
CA GLU A 336 -3.17 4.05 -10.44
C GLU A 336 -4.07 3.25 -9.47
N GLY A 337 -4.85 3.98 -8.67
CA GLY A 337 -5.92 3.41 -7.85
C GLY A 337 -5.48 2.59 -6.64
N LEU A 338 -4.22 2.70 -6.20
CA LEU A 338 -3.72 1.94 -5.05
C LEU A 338 -4.51 2.18 -3.76
N GLY A 339 -5.09 3.38 -3.59
CA GLY A 339 -5.94 3.71 -2.44
C GLY A 339 -5.28 3.50 -1.08
N ALA A 340 -6.06 3.07 -0.10
CA ALA A 340 -5.58 2.86 1.28
C ALA A 340 -4.85 1.52 1.47
N LEU A 341 -5.19 0.47 0.72
CA LEU A 341 -4.54 -0.85 0.74
C LEU A 341 -3.46 -0.98 -0.34
N GLY A 342 -2.61 0.04 -0.49
CA GLY A 342 -1.68 0.16 -1.61
C GLY A 342 -0.34 -0.54 -1.45
N VAL A 343 -0.01 -1.18 -0.32
CA VAL A 343 1.32 -1.76 -0.08
C VAL A 343 1.55 -2.98 -0.97
N LEU A 344 0.77 -4.03 -0.80
CA LEU A 344 0.92 -5.28 -1.55
C LEU A 344 0.55 -5.13 -3.04
N PRO A 345 -0.59 -4.51 -3.40
CA PRO A 345 -0.88 -4.22 -4.80
C PRO A 345 0.17 -3.32 -5.46
N GLY A 346 0.76 -2.38 -4.72
CA GLY A 346 1.83 -1.51 -5.21
C GLY A 346 3.11 -2.27 -5.55
N ILE A 347 3.46 -3.30 -4.79
CA ILE A 347 4.58 -4.20 -5.12
C ILE A 347 4.28 -4.97 -6.40
N ILE A 348 3.11 -5.59 -6.50
CA ILE A 348 2.70 -6.41 -7.64
C ILE A 348 2.63 -5.57 -8.92
N LEU A 349 1.87 -4.49 -8.89
CA LEU A 349 1.71 -3.61 -10.07
C LEU A 349 3.02 -2.91 -10.43
N GLY A 350 3.85 -2.58 -9.45
CA GLY A 350 5.18 -2.04 -9.70
C GLY A 350 6.01 -3.03 -10.52
N GLN A 351 6.17 -4.26 -10.05
CA GLN A 351 6.94 -5.30 -10.76
C GLN A 351 6.39 -5.55 -12.16
N ARG A 352 5.06 -5.63 -12.32
CA ARG A 352 4.40 -5.78 -13.61
C ARG A 352 4.66 -4.60 -14.55
N ALA A 353 4.56 -3.37 -14.05
CA ALA A 353 4.83 -2.16 -14.83
C ALA A 353 6.28 -2.15 -15.33
N GLY A 354 7.23 -2.50 -14.46
CA GLY A 354 8.63 -2.61 -14.80
C GLY A 354 8.90 -3.60 -15.93
N ALA A 355 8.42 -4.81 -15.77
CA ALA A 355 8.56 -5.87 -16.78
C ALA A 355 7.88 -5.49 -18.11
N LEU A 356 6.66 -4.95 -18.05
CA LEU A 356 5.88 -4.56 -19.22
C LEU A 356 6.59 -3.47 -20.06
N VAL A 357 7.08 -2.41 -19.41
CA VAL A 357 7.76 -1.31 -20.12
C VAL A 357 9.08 -1.79 -20.70
N ALA A 358 9.85 -2.59 -19.96
CA ALA A 358 11.11 -3.14 -20.47
C ALA A 358 10.88 -4.05 -21.70
N ASP A 359 9.87 -4.92 -21.67
CA ASP A 359 9.52 -5.79 -22.80
C ASP A 359 9.08 -4.97 -24.03
N LYS A 360 8.23 -3.95 -23.85
CA LYS A 360 7.82 -3.02 -24.93
C LYS A 360 9.03 -2.32 -25.57
N ILE A 361 10.05 -1.96 -24.79
CA ILE A 361 11.27 -1.31 -25.29
C ILE A 361 12.11 -2.27 -26.17
N VAL A 362 12.18 -3.54 -25.80
CA VAL A 362 12.95 -4.54 -26.57
C VAL A 362 12.28 -4.84 -27.91
N LYS A 363 10.95 -4.79 -27.97
CA LYS A 363 10.16 -5.08 -29.18
C LYS A 363 10.02 -3.89 -30.12
N ALA A 364 10.31 -2.65 -29.66
CA ALA A 364 10.27 -1.41 -30.42
C ALA A 364 11.64 -1.06 -31.03
#